data_1ee075564dcdc0a27c27fbd41f4554c8
#
_entry.id   1ee075564dcdc0a27c27fbd41f4554c8
#
_cell.length_a   1.000
_cell.length_b   1.000
_cell.length_c   1.000
_cell.angle_alpha   90.00
_cell.angle_beta   90.00
_cell.angle_gamma   90.00
#
_symmetry.space_group_name_H-M   'P 1'
#
loop_
_entity.id
_entity.type
_entity.pdbx_description
1 polymer ?
#
loop_
_entity_poly.entity_id
_entity_poly.type
_entity_poly.pdbx_seq_one_letter_code
_entity_poly.pdbx_strand_id
1 'polypeptide(L)'
;MKILHIINHMGMGGAQSLLVELAPVQKAMGHDVMVLELQSTEDRTLVNKLKDKGIEVKSISASRSVRNPFNIPSLIPYLKSCDIAHIHLFPANYWAALAKLIGLCKTPIITTEHSTNNKRRNIPIFKYIDAFIYNRYQKVVACADKALETFKARYPKTNCVSIPNGVDISKYKEAQPYSKKELAAIPEDSFVTTMVARFDYPKRQDTLVEGVALLPEKFHIVLVGGTSDDSGLQKVQKLAQDLGVSDRVHFLYLRSDVPQILKTSDVVVMSSEYEGLSLSSIEGMACGHPFIATNVNGLREVVGGAGELFECGNARELAHILQRFESDKDFYCAVTNKCLTRAEEYDIHSVASKYQDVYNKFVKTNG
;
A
#
# COMPACT_ATOMS: atom_id res chain seq x y z
N MET A 1 16.60 -19.44 -5.77
CA MET A 1 15.63 -20.12 -4.88
C MET A 1 14.28 -20.20 -5.55
N LYS A 2 13.50 -21.23 -5.21
CA LYS A 2 12.07 -21.29 -5.56
C LYS A 2 11.25 -20.66 -4.44
N ILE A 3 10.68 -19.49 -4.69
CA ILE A 3 9.89 -18.71 -3.74
C ILE A 3 8.41 -18.91 -4.07
N LEU A 4 7.63 -19.37 -3.10
CA LEU A 4 6.17 -19.52 -3.23
C LEU A 4 5.47 -18.47 -2.38
N HIS A 5 4.80 -17.50 -3.01
CA HIS A 5 3.87 -16.62 -2.31
C HIS A 5 2.48 -17.25 -2.25
N ILE A 6 1.91 -17.31 -1.04
CA ILE A 6 0.54 -17.83 -0.81
C ILE A 6 -0.34 -16.70 -0.30
N ILE A 7 -1.46 -16.48 -0.96
CA ILE A 7 -2.41 -15.43 -0.60
C ILE A 7 -3.87 -15.92 -0.72
N ASN A 8 -4.81 -15.25 -0.06
CA ASN A 8 -6.22 -15.62 -0.13
C ASN A 8 -6.76 -15.55 -1.58
N HIS A 9 -6.58 -14.41 -2.22
CA HIS A 9 -6.98 -14.11 -3.59
C HIS A 9 -6.20 -12.91 -4.11
N MET A 10 -6.20 -12.70 -5.42
CA MET A 10 -5.53 -11.57 -6.10
C MET A 10 -6.52 -10.47 -6.53
N GLY A 11 -7.58 -10.23 -5.76
CA GLY A 11 -8.43 -9.03 -5.90
C GLY A 11 -7.72 -7.76 -5.39
N MET A 12 -8.34 -6.60 -5.54
CA MET A 12 -7.74 -5.31 -5.15
C MET A 12 -7.50 -5.21 -3.63
N GLY A 13 -6.28 -4.85 -3.23
CA GLY A 13 -5.89 -4.68 -1.82
C GLY A 13 -4.38 -4.45 -1.63
N GLY A 14 -3.99 -3.94 -0.46
CA GLY A 14 -2.60 -3.55 -0.19
C GLY A 14 -1.59 -4.71 -0.21
N ALA A 15 -1.96 -5.90 0.29
CA ALA A 15 -1.09 -7.09 0.22
C ALA A 15 -0.92 -7.59 -1.22
N GLN A 16 -1.97 -7.52 -2.01
CA GLN A 16 -1.96 -7.88 -3.43
C GLN A 16 -1.12 -6.90 -4.24
N SER A 17 -1.27 -5.60 -3.98
CA SER A 17 -0.44 -4.56 -4.62
C SER A 17 1.03 -4.74 -4.30
N LEU A 18 1.38 -5.05 -3.03
CA LEU A 18 2.76 -5.39 -2.68
C LEU A 18 3.29 -6.57 -3.48
N LEU A 19 2.51 -7.64 -3.67
CA LEU A 19 2.95 -8.81 -4.45
C LEU A 19 3.20 -8.47 -5.92
N VAL A 20 2.38 -7.60 -6.51
CA VAL A 20 2.55 -7.14 -7.90
C VAL A 20 3.87 -6.38 -8.09
N GLU A 21 4.33 -5.69 -7.06
CA GLU A 21 5.62 -4.99 -7.09
C GLU A 21 6.79 -5.91 -6.68
N LEU A 22 6.64 -6.71 -5.62
CA LEU A 22 7.71 -7.51 -5.02
C LEU A 22 8.10 -8.73 -5.88
N ALA A 23 7.13 -9.50 -6.38
CA ALA A 23 7.41 -10.75 -7.07
C ALA A 23 8.24 -10.57 -8.36
N PRO A 24 7.99 -9.54 -9.21
CA PRO A 24 8.85 -9.27 -10.35
C PRO A 24 10.29 -8.90 -9.98
N VAL A 25 10.48 -8.12 -8.91
CA VAL A 25 11.82 -7.75 -8.43
C VAL A 25 12.57 -8.99 -7.94
N GLN A 26 11.92 -9.86 -7.18
CA GLN A 26 12.51 -11.13 -6.75
C GLN A 26 12.89 -12.03 -7.95
N LYS A 27 12.06 -12.06 -8.99
CA LYS A 27 12.40 -12.77 -10.23
C LYS A 27 13.63 -12.15 -10.92
N ALA A 28 13.72 -10.82 -10.99
CA ALA A 28 14.87 -10.12 -11.55
C ALA A 28 16.17 -10.38 -10.73
N MET A 29 16.03 -10.66 -9.42
CA MET A 29 17.14 -11.11 -8.56
C MET A 29 17.56 -12.56 -8.81
N GLY A 30 16.99 -13.25 -9.80
CA GLY A 30 17.35 -14.61 -10.20
C GLY A 30 16.59 -15.71 -9.46
N HIS A 31 15.43 -15.41 -8.88
CA HIS A 31 14.60 -16.40 -8.20
C HIS A 31 13.51 -16.95 -9.12
N ASP A 32 13.12 -18.20 -8.88
CA ASP A 32 11.93 -18.81 -9.46
C ASP A 32 10.74 -18.47 -8.55
N VAL A 33 9.86 -17.59 -9.01
CA VAL A 33 8.78 -17.02 -8.17
C VAL A 33 7.42 -17.44 -8.70
N MET A 34 6.61 -17.99 -7.80
CA MET A 34 5.20 -18.35 -8.07
C MET A 34 4.28 -17.68 -7.04
N VAL A 35 3.13 -17.24 -7.50
CA VAL A 35 2.03 -16.79 -6.62
C VAL A 35 0.90 -17.83 -6.66
N LEU A 36 0.49 -18.30 -5.49
CA LEU A 36 -0.61 -19.25 -5.29
C LEU A 36 -1.75 -18.57 -4.54
N GLU A 37 -2.87 -18.38 -5.19
CA GLU A 37 -4.09 -17.90 -4.53
C GLU A 37 -4.97 -19.08 -4.10
N LEU A 38 -5.60 -18.97 -2.92
CA LEU A 38 -6.53 -20.00 -2.43
C LEU A 38 -7.80 -20.04 -3.27
N GLN A 39 -8.28 -18.87 -3.69
CA GLN A 39 -9.48 -18.71 -4.48
C GLN A 39 -9.26 -17.66 -5.56
N SER A 40 -9.61 -17.96 -6.81
CA SER A 40 -9.61 -16.95 -7.87
C SER A 40 -10.78 -15.98 -7.70
N THR A 41 -10.57 -14.74 -8.13
CA THR A 41 -11.60 -13.69 -8.22
C THR A 41 -11.98 -13.45 -9.68
N GLU A 42 -13.13 -12.83 -9.92
CA GLU A 42 -13.56 -12.41 -11.27
C GLU A 42 -12.63 -11.32 -11.82
N ASP A 43 -12.28 -10.34 -11.00
CA ASP A 43 -11.27 -9.33 -11.36
C ASP A 43 -9.87 -9.96 -11.38
N ARG A 44 -9.31 -10.05 -12.58
CA ARG A 44 -7.97 -10.62 -12.83
C ARG A 44 -6.91 -9.56 -13.13
N THR A 45 -7.20 -8.29 -12.94
CA THR A 45 -6.31 -7.17 -13.30
C THR A 45 -4.92 -7.33 -12.70
N LEU A 46 -4.80 -7.62 -11.39
CA LEU A 46 -3.50 -7.80 -10.73
C LEU A 46 -2.80 -9.11 -11.14
N VAL A 47 -3.58 -10.15 -11.44
CA VAL A 47 -3.04 -11.41 -11.97
C VAL A 47 -2.44 -11.21 -13.36
N ASN A 48 -3.10 -10.45 -14.23
CA ASN A 48 -2.60 -10.16 -15.56
C ASN A 48 -1.30 -9.34 -15.48
N LYS A 49 -1.24 -8.32 -14.62
CA LYS A 49 0.00 -7.55 -14.36
C LYS A 49 1.17 -8.44 -13.92
N LEU A 50 0.93 -9.46 -13.10
CA LEU A 50 1.97 -10.42 -12.70
C LEU A 50 2.39 -11.32 -13.87
N LYS A 51 1.41 -11.83 -14.64
CA LYS A 51 1.68 -12.69 -15.81
C LYS A 51 2.45 -11.94 -16.90
N ASP A 52 2.12 -10.68 -17.17
CA ASP A 52 2.83 -9.84 -18.13
C ASP A 52 4.31 -9.64 -17.76
N LYS A 53 4.62 -9.69 -16.45
CA LYS A 53 5.98 -9.69 -15.93
C LYS A 53 6.57 -11.11 -15.80
N GLY A 54 5.89 -12.12 -16.34
CA GLY A 54 6.32 -13.51 -16.39
C GLY A 54 6.30 -14.21 -15.03
N ILE A 55 5.47 -13.77 -14.08
CA ILE A 55 5.24 -14.46 -12.81
C ILE A 55 4.11 -15.48 -12.99
N GLU A 56 4.38 -16.72 -12.63
CA GLU A 56 3.36 -17.77 -12.63
C GLU A 56 2.36 -17.54 -11.50
N VAL A 57 1.06 -17.49 -11.84
CA VAL A 57 -0.03 -17.37 -10.85
C VAL A 57 -0.94 -18.59 -10.99
N LYS A 58 -1.07 -19.35 -9.92
CA LYS A 58 -1.99 -20.50 -9.82
C LYS A 58 -3.09 -20.25 -8.79
N SER A 59 -4.25 -20.87 -8.99
CA SER A 59 -5.37 -20.85 -8.07
C SER A 59 -5.68 -22.27 -7.60
N ILE A 60 -5.89 -22.46 -6.28
CA ILE A 60 -6.32 -23.77 -5.77
C ILE A 60 -7.74 -24.09 -6.25
N SER A 61 -8.64 -23.12 -6.22
CA SER A 61 -10.02 -23.30 -6.65
C SER A 61 -10.66 -21.97 -7.06
N ALA A 62 -11.58 -22.06 -8.02
CA ALA A 62 -12.42 -20.92 -8.40
C ALA A 62 -13.65 -20.75 -7.47
N SER A 63 -14.19 -21.85 -6.96
CA SER A 63 -15.46 -21.86 -6.21
C SER A 63 -15.31 -22.08 -4.70
N ARG A 64 -14.17 -22.64 -4.26
CA ARG A 64 -13.94 -22.95 -2.84
C ARG A 64 -13.58 -21.70 -2.05
N SER A 65 -14.37 -21.40 -1.03
CA SER A 65 -14.09 -20.27 -0.13
C SER A 65 -12.68 -20.35 0.45
N VAL A 66 -12.03 -19.20 0.60
CA VAL A 66 -10.74 -19.06 1.28
C VAL A 66 -10.75 -19.62 2.71
N ARG A 67 -11.93 -19.66 3.36
CA ARG A 67 -12.10 -20.19 4.73
C ARG A 67 -12.29 -21.71 4.78
N ASN A 68 -12.37 -22.39 3.65
CA ASN A 68 -12.61 -23.83 3.61
C ASN A 68 -11.36 -24.60 4.07
N PRO A 69 -11.46 -25.49 5.08
CA PRO A 69 -10.32 -26.26 5.60
C PRO A 69 -9.73 -27.25 4.58
N PHE A 70 -10.45 -27.63 3.54
CA PHE A 70 -9.92 -28.43 2.43
C PHE A 70 -8.84 -27.72 1.61
N ASN A 71 -8.58 -26.43 1.86
CA ASN A 71 -7.40 -25.74 1.35
C ASN A 71 -6.11 -26.29 1.97
N ILE A 72 -6.16 -26.87 3.20
CA ILE A 72 -4.99 -27.41 3.89
C ILE A 72 -4.29 -28.52 3.07
N PRO A 73 -4.95 -29.66 2.73
CA PRO A 73 -4.31 -30.70 1.95
C PRO A 73 -3.87 -30.22 0.56
N SER A 74 -4.61 -29.28 -0.04
CA SER A 74 -4.27 -28.70 -1.34
C SER A 74 -2.96 -27.90 -1.36
N LEU A 75 -2.53 -27.36 -0.21
CA LEU A 75 -1.28 -26.62 -0.08
C LEU A 75 -0.03 -27.52 0.07
N ILE A 76 -0.19 -28.76 0.51
CA ILE A 76 0.94 -29.67 0.83
C ILE A 76 1.87 -29.89 -0.37
N PRO A 77 1.39 -30.20 -1.59
CA PRO A 77 2.27 -30.40 -2.74
C PRO A 77 3.11 -29.16 -3.06
N TYR A 78 2.51 -27.97 -2.99
CA TYR A 78 3.19 -26.70 -3.25
C TYR A 78 4.26 -26.39 -2.21
N LEU A 79 3.97 -26.60 -0.92
CA LEU A 79 4.94 -26.44 0.15
C LEU A 79 6.13 -27.41 0.01
N LYS A 80 5.93 -28.62 -0.53
CA LYS A 80 7.00 -29.58 -0.77
C LYS A 80 7.87 -29.27 -2.00
N SER A 81 7.39 -28.43 -2.90
CA SER A 81 8.03 -28.13 -4.19
C SER A 81 8.83 -26.81 -4.20
N CYS A 82 8.82 -26.04 -3.11
CA CYS A 82 9.54 -24.76 -3.02
C CYS A 82 10.63 -24.77 -1.95
N ASP A 83 11.59 -23.85 -2.09
CA ASP A 83 12.68 -23.67 -1.11
C ASP A 83 12.20 -22.87 0.11
N ILE A 84 11.29 -21.92 -0.12
CA ILE A 84 10.64 -21.11 0.92
C ILE A 84 9.23 -20.72 0.51
N ALA A 85 8.30 -20.69 1.46
CA ALA A 85 6.97 -20.15 1.24
C ALA A 85 6.73 -18.88 2.08
N HIS A 86 6.25 -17.84 1.43
CA HIS A 86 5.88 -16.56 2.04
C HIS A 86 4.37 -16.36 1.98
N ILE A 87 3.75 -16.32 3.13
CA ILE A 87 2.29 -16.35 3.26
C ILE A 87 1.75 -14.96 3.61
N HIS A 88 0.66 -14.59 2.97
CA HIS A 88 -0.01 -13.30 3.15
C HIS A 88 -1.45 -13.49 3.56
N LEU A 89 -1.89 -12.69 4.55
CA LEU A 89 -3.25 -12.59 5.03
C LEU A 89 -3.80 -13.82 5.76
N PHE A 90 -4.81 -13.57 6.58
CA PHE A 90 -5.68 -14.58 7.20
C PHE A 90 -6.85 -14.88 6.24
N PRO A 91 -7.25 -16.14 6.03
CA PRO A 91 -6.82 -17.35 6.71
C PRO A 91 -5.68 -18.14 6.05
N ALA A 92 -5.09 -17.68 4.93
CA ALA A 92 -4.02 -18.41 4.25
C ALA A 92 -2.86 -18.75 5.20
N ASN A 93 -2.50 -17.84 6.12
CA ASN A 93 -1.46 -18.08 7.11
C ASN A 93 -1.79 -19.23 8.08
N TYR A 94 -3.06 -19.46 8.40
CA TYR A 94 -3.46 -20.61 9.22
C TYR A 94 -3.38 -21.91 8.42
N TRP A 95 -3.89 -21.89 7.18
CA TRP A 95 -3.90 -23.09 6.34
C TRP A 95 -2.49 -23.54 5.97
N ALA A 96 -1.58 -22.63 5.68
CA ALA A 96 -0.18 -22.98 5.38
C ALA A 96 0.54 -23.56 6.60
N ALA A 97 0.35 -23.02 7.81
CA ALA A 97 0.93 -23.56 9.02
C ALA A 97 0.42 -24.98 9.33
N LEU A 98 -0.89 -25.21 9.17
CA LEU A 98 -1.49 -26.53 9.36
C LEU A 98 -1.09 -27.51 8.25
N ALA A 99 -1.01 -27.06 6.98
CA ALA A 99 -0.53 -27.87 5.86
C ALA A 99 0.93 -28.32 6.07
N LYS A 100 1.80 -27.42 6.56
CA LYS A 100 3.17 -27.73 6.92
C LYS A 100 3.23 -28.84 7.99
N LEU A 101 2.39 -28.70 9.04
CA LEU A 101 2.35 -29.67 10.15
C LEU A 101 1.85 -31.05 9.68
N ILE A 102 0.67 -31.08 9.04
CA ILE A 102 0.01 -32.32 8.60
C ILE A 102 0.81 -33.02 7.49
N GLY A 103 1.34 -32.22 6.54
CA GLY A 103 2.14 -32.72 5.42
C GLY A 103 3.59 -33.06 5.77
N LEU A 104 4.02 -32.85 7.03
CA LEU A 104 5.40 -32.98 7.50
C LEU A 104 6.39 -32.25 6.58
N CYS A 105 6.00 -31.05 6.09
CA CYS A 105 6.81 -30.28 5.16
C CYS A 105 8.01 -29.64 5.89
N LYS A 106 9.22 -29.86 5.37
CA LYS A 106 10.46 -29.27 5.92
C LYS A 106 10.64 -27.82 5.47
N THR A 107 9.98 -27.40 4.41
CA THR A 107 10.07 -26.07 3.82
C THR A 107 9.87 -24.98 4.87
N PRO A 108 10.80 -24.02 4.97
CA PRO A 108 10.61 -22.86 5.82
C PRO A 108 9.42 -22.02 5.34
N ILE A 109 8.62 -21.54 6.30
CA ILE A 109 7.50 -20.65 6.02
C ILE A 109 7.66 -19.34 6.78
N ILE A 110 7.39 -18.23 6.11
CA ILE A 110 7.28 -16.90 6.72
C ILE A 110 5.92 -16.30 6.43
N THR A 111 5.49 -15.33 7.22
CA THR A 111 4.22 -14.62 6.96
C THR A 111 4.38 -13.13 7.17
N THR A 112 3.66 -12.32 6.36
CA THR A 112 3.54 -10.87 6.56
C THR A 112 2.18 -10.52 7.14
N GLU A 113 2.20 -9.80 8.26
CA GLU A 113 1.04 -9.17 8.87
C GLU A 113 0.84 -7.77 8.28
N HIS A 114 -0.24 -7.62 7.50
CA HIS A 114 -0.58 -6.38 6.80
C HIS A 114 -1.50 -5.44 7.57
N SER A 115 -1.93 -5.81 8.78
CA SER A 115 -2.87 -5.03 9.57
C SER A 115 -2.47 -4.96 11.04
N THR A 116 -2.51 -3.76 11.60
CA THR A 116 -2.35 -3.52 13.04
C THR A 116 -3.59 -3.93 13.82
N ASN A 117 -4.77 -3.83 13.23
CA ASN A 117 -6.06 -4.12 13.87
C ASN A 117 -6.76 -5.30 13.20
N ASN A 118 -6.97 -6.35 14.00
CA ASN A 118 -7.68 -7.55 13.55
C ASN A 118 -8.76 -7.90 14.59
N LYS A 119 -10.04 -7.86 14.18
CA LYS A 119 -11.20 -8.10 15.05
C LYS A 119 -11.11 -9.40 15.85
N ARG A 120 -10.48 -10.48 15.31
CA ARG A 120 -10.31 -11.75 16.04
C ARG A 120 -9.41 -11.61 17.26
N ARG A 121 -8.50 -10.62 17.28
CA ARG A 121 -7.62 -10.37 18.43
C ARG A 121 -8.38 -9.93 19.69
N ASN A 122 -9.63 -9.51 19.55
CA ASN A 122 -10.52 -9.16 20.65
C ASN A 122 -11.16 -10.40 21.30
N ILE A 123 -11.03 -11.58 20.70
CA ILE A 123 -11.58 -12.84 21.19
C ILE A 123 -10.46 -13.60 21.93
N PRO A 124 -10.57 -13.87 23.25
CA PRO A 124 -9.48 -14.40 24.07
C PRO A 124 -8.89 -15.72 23.59
N ILE A 125 -9.72 -16.65 23.10
CA ILE A 125 -9.28 -17.97 22.62
C ILE A 125 -8.30 -17.85 21.44
N PHE A 126 -8.44 -16.83 20.59
CA PHE A 126 -7.52 -16.64 19.46
C PHE A 126 -6.10 -16.28 19.90
N LYS A 127 -5.88 -15.80 21.13
CA LYS A 127 -4.52 -15.58 21.64
C LYS A 127 -3.71 -16.88 21.64
N TYR A 128 -4.31 -17.98 22.02
CA TYR A 128 -3.66 -19.29 22.09
C TYR A 128 -3.53 -19.94 20.69
N ILE A 129 -4.60 -19.85 19.90
CA ILE A 129 -4.62 -20.37 18.53
C ILE A 129 -3.58 -19.62 17.69
N ASP A 130 -3.58 -18.29 17.73
CA ASP A 130 -2.60 -17.46 17.02
C ASP A 130 -1.17 -17.80 17.47
N ALA A 131 -0.91 -17.91 18.77
CA ALA A 131 0.40 -18.27 19.30
C ALA A 131 0.87 -19.64 18.77
N PHE A 132 -0.02 -20.63 18.73
CA PHE A 132 0.27 -21.95 18.17
C PHE A 132 0.61 -21.85 16.69
N ILE A 133 -0.15 -21.11 15.90
CA ILE A 133 0.05 -20.91 14.45
C ILE A 133 1.35 -20.14 14.18
N TYR A 134 1.54 -18.97 14.80
CA TYR A 134 2.72 -18.14 14.56
C TYR A 134 4.03 -18.80 14.98
N ASN A 135 4.02 -19.66 15.98
CA ASN A 135 5.20 -20.45 16.38
C ASN A 135 5.60 -21.51 15.33
N ARG A 136 4.82 -21.75 14.27
CA ARG A 136 5.20 -22.61 13.13
C ARG A 136 5.98 -21.88 12.06
N TYR A 137 5.97 -20.56 12.11
CA TYR A 137 6.68 -19.69 11.17
C TYR A 137 8.12 -19.47 11.63
N GLN A 138 9.06 -19.54 10.71
CA GLN A 138 10.47 -19.19 10.96
C GLN A 138 10.62 -17.70 11.24
N LYS A 139 9.76 -16.88 10.58
CA LYS A 139 9.72 -15.43 10.78
C LYS A 139 8.31 -14.90 10.52
N VAL A 140 7.90 -13.96 11.34
CA VAL A 140 6.73 -13.10 11.08
C VAL A 140 7.23 -11.71 10.73
N VAL A 141 6.80 -11.17 9.60
CA VAL A 141 7.11 -9.82 9.16
C VAL A 141 5.94 -8.91 9.46
N ALA A 142 6.19 -7.77 10.06
CA ALA A 142 5.20 -6.70 10.23
C ALA A 142 5.49 -5.57 9.23
N CYS A 143 4.47 -5.01 8.61
CA CYS A 143 4.64 -3.96 7.59
C CYS A 143 4.89 -2.56 8.16
N ALA A 144 4.96 -2.41 9.50
CA ALA A 144 5.28 -1.16 10.19
C ALA A 144 5.82 -1.46 11.60
N ASP A 145 6.65 -0.57 12.15
CA ASP A 145 7.25 -0.76 13.48
C ASP A 145 6.21 -0.83 14.59
N LYS A 146 5.18 0.00 14.53
CA LYS A 146 4.06 -0.05 15.48
C LYS A 146 3.28 -1.36 15.41
N ALA A 147 3.12 -1.92 14.19
CA ALA A 147 2.54 -3.25 14.02
C ALA A 147 3.42 -4.33 14.64
N LEU A 148 4.75 -4.21 14.51
CA LEU A 148 5.72 -5.09 15.13
C LEU A 148 5.65 -5.03 16.66
N GLU A 149 5.61 -3.83 17.25
CA GLU A 149 5.49 -3.64 18.72
C GLU A 149 4.22 -4.28 19.26
N THR A 150 3.08 -3.98 18.62
CA THR A 150 1.78 -4.56 18.99
C THR A 150 1.80 -6.08 18.89
N PHE A 151 2.43 -6.62 17.84
CA PHE A 151 2.56 -8.06 17.62
C PHE A 151 3.45 -8.70 18.69
N LYS A 152 4.63 -8.11 18.98
CA LYS A 152 5.57 -8.59 20.01
C LYS A 152 4.96 -8.58 21.40
N ALA A 153 4.24 -7.52 21.76
CA ALA A 153 3.54 -7.43 23.05
C ALA A 153 2.55 -8.59 23.26
N ARG A 154 1.89 -9.03 22.17
CA ARG A 154 0.91 -10.12 22.21
C ARG A 154 1.53 -11.51 22.11
N TYR A 155 2.58 -11.67 21.31
CA TYR A 155 3.25 -12.94 21.00
C TYR A 155 4.77 -12.84 21.23
N PRO A 156 5.24 -12.68 22.48
CA PRO A 156 6.64 -12.34 22.79
C PRO A 156 7.64 -13.43 22.39
N LYS A 157 7.21 -14.68 22.23
CA LYS A 157 8.07 -15.81 21.81
C LYS A 157 8.22 -15.96 20.30
N THR A 158 7.47 -15.20 19.51
CA THR A 158 7.49 -15.31 18.05
C THR A 158 8.67 -14.52 17.49
N ASN A 159 9.43 -15.16 16.57
CA ASN A 159 10.51 -14.49 15.86
C ASN A 159 9.93 -13.53 14.82
N CYS A 160 10.07 -12.23 15.01
CA CYS A 160 9.47 -11.22 14.16
C CYS A 160 10.42 -10.06 13.83
N VAL A 161 10.14 -9.39 12.70
CA VAL A 161 10.90 -8.25 12.17
C VAL A 161 9.96 -7.27 11.50
N SER A 162 10.33 -6.00 11.42
CA SER A 162 9.64 -5.00 10.58
C SER A 162 10.30 -4.94 9.21
N ILE A 163 9.48 -5.06 8.16
CA ILE A 163 9.85 -4.75 6.77
C ILE A 163 8.66 -4.01 6.19
N PRO A 164 8.78 -2.71 5.89
CA PRO A 164 7.67 -1.93 5.37
C PRO A 164 7.25 -2.43 3.97
N ASN A 165 6.04 -2.14 3.57
CA ASN A 165 5.64 -2.33 2.18
C ASN A 165 6.43 -1.37 1.29
N GLY A 166 6.76 -1.84 0.09
CA GLY A 166 7.52 -1.06 -0.88
C GLY A 166 6.70 -0.66 -2.09
N VAL A 167 7.19 0.36 -2.78
CA VAL A 167 6.67 0.90 -4.03
C VAL A 167 7.83 0.99 -5.03
N ASP A 168 7.58 0.70 -6.30
CA ASP A 168 8.54 0.99 -7.36
C ASP A 168 8.57 2.51 -7.60
N ILE A 169 9.48 3.19 -6.88
CA ILE A 169 9.59 4.65 -6.91
C ILE A 169 10.09 5.19 -8.24
N SER A 170 10.78 4.37 -9.05
CA SER A 170 11.28 4.78 -10.38
C SER A 170 10.14 5.19 -11.29
N LYS A 171 9.00 4.50 -11.23
CA LYS A 171 7.78 4.83 -12.00
C LYS A 171 7.29 6.25 -11.77
N TYR A 172 7.44 6.76 -10.54
CA TYR A 172 6.99 8.09 -10.15
C TYR A 172 8.06 9.15 -10.42
N LYS A 173 9.33 8.82 -10.20
CA LYS A 173 10.46 9.71 -10.50
C LYS A 173 10.60 10.02 -12.00
N GLU A 174 10.43 8.99 -12.85
CA GLU A 174 10.69 9.04 -14.29
C GLU A 174 9.43 9.35 -15.11
N ALA A 175 8.26 9.40 -14.49
CA ALA A 175 7.01 9.72 -15.17
C ALA A 175 7.11 11.07 -15.89
N GLN A 176 6.57 11.12 -17.11
CA GLN A 176 6.45 12.36 -17.86
C GLN A 176 5.14 13.05 -17.48
N PRO A 177 5.16 14.32 -17.09
CA PRO A 177 3.94 15.05 -16.73
C PRO A 177 3.09 15.31 -17.97
N TYR A 178 1.81 15.46 -17.78
CA TYR A 178 0.90 16.10 -18.74
C TYR A 178 1.07 17.62 -18.67
N SER A 179 0.58 18.38 -19.65
CA SER A 179 0.20 19.76 -19.40
C SER A 179 -1.03 19.81 -18.49
N LYS A 180 -1.19 20.83 -17.67
CA LYS A 180 -2.35 21.00 -16.79
C LYS A 180 -3.65 21.05 -17.59
N LYS A 181 -3.58 21.64 -18.79
CA LYS A 181 -4.70 21.71 -19.74
C LYS A 181 -5.13 20.33 -20.25
N GLU A 182 -4.16 19.46 -20.60
CA GLU A 182 -4.45 18.07 -21.05
C GLU A 182 -4.99 17.23 -19.91
N LEU A 183 -4.49 17.43 -18.69
CA LEU A 183 -4.92 16.65 -17.54
C LEU A 183 -6.41 16.84 -17.21
N ALA A 184 -6.83 18.09 -17.08
CA ALA A 184 -8.20 18.43 -16.65
C ALA A 184 -8.67 19.82 -17.09
N ALA A 185 -8.22 20.35 -18.24
CA ALA A 185 -8.51 21.70 -18.70
C ALA A 185 -8.16 22.82 -17.70
N ILE A 186 -7.16 22.59 -16.85
CA ILE A 186 -6.67 23.54 -15.84
C ILE A 186 -5.76 24.58 -16.52
N PRO A 187 -5.85 25.88 -16.19
CA PRO A 187 -4.89 26.88 -16.66
C PRO A 187 -3.45 26.51 -16.27
N GLU A 188 -2.48 26.73 -17.16
CA GLU A 188 -1.08 26.32 -16.94
C GLU A 188 -0.40 27.04 -15.78
N ASP A 189 -0.82 28.26 -15.47
CA ASP A 189 -0.32 29.06 -14.34
C ASP A 189 -0.97 28.75 -12.98
N SER A 190 -1.91 27.81 -12.95
CA SER A 190 -2.57 27.35 -11.72
C SER A 190 -1.61 26.59 -10.82
N PHE A 191 -1.87 26.61 -9.51
CA PHE A 191 -1.22 25.76 -8.53
C PHE A 191 -2.10 24.53 -8.24
N VAL A 192 -1.63 23.35 -8.62
CA VAL A 192 -2.39 22.09 -8.62
C VAL A 192 -2.01 21.22 -7.44
N THR A 193 -2.99 20.89 -6.62
CA THR A 193 -2.87 19.93 -5.51
C THR A 193 -3.62 18.66 -5.85
N THR A 194 -2.94 17.50 -5.79
CA THR A 194 -3.55 16.21 -6.13
C THR A 194 -3.69 15.29 -4.92
N MET A 195 -4.82 14.62 -4.81
CA MET A 195 -5.05 13.53 -3.87
C MET A 195 -5.43 12.25 -4.62
N VAL A 196 -4.71 11.16 -4.35
CA VAL A 196 -5.00 9.82 -4.89
C VAL A 196 -5.56 8.95 -3.78
N ALA A 197 -6.88 8.79 -3.75
CA ALA A 197 -7.59 7.99 -2.76
C ALA A 197 -9.00 7.63 -3.21
N ARG A 198 -9.54 6.50 -2.73
CA ARG A 198 -10.96 6.17 -2.95
C ARG A 198 -11.87 7.21 -2.30
N PHE A 199 -13.04 7.45 -2.89
CA PHE A 199 -14.06 8.36 -2.32
C PHE A 199 -14.87 7.69 -1.20
N ASP A 200 -14.17 7.06 -0.25
CA ASP A 200 -14.76 6.36 0.88
C ASP A 200 -14.26 6.98 2.18
N TYR A 201 -15.10 6.94 3.24
CA TYR A 201 -14.58 7.13 4.59
C TYR A 201 -13.43 6.13 4.83
N PRO A 202 -12.26 6.53 5.33
CA PRO A 202 -11.97 7.78 6.06
C PRO A 202 -11.12 8.82 5.29
N LYS A 203 -11.23 8.91 3.96
CA LYS A 203 -10.24 9.66 3.13
C LYS A 203 -10.35 11.19 3.22
N ARG A 204 -11.49 11.74 3.65
CA ARG A 204 -11.66 13.15 3.96
C ARG A 204 -11.29 14.12 2.83
N GLN A 205 -11.73 13.83 1.59
CA GLN A 205 -11.61 14.76 0.46
C GLN A 205 -12.33 16.09 0.70
N ASP A 206 -13.34 16.09 1.57
CA ASP A 206 -14.04 17.29 2.05
C ASP A 206 -13.06 18.35 2.56
N THR A 207 -12.04 17.96 3.33
CA THR A 207 -11.04 18.90 3.87
C THR A 207 -10.24 19.61 2.76
N LEU A 208 -9.97 18.95 1.63
CA LEU A 208 -9.30 19.59 0.49
C LEU A 208 -10.23 20.60 -0.19
N VAL A 209 -11.50 20.26 -0.39
CA VAL A 209 -12.49 21.14 -1.01
C VAL A 209 -12.72 22.39 -0.14
N GLU A 210 -12.87 22.22 1.17
CA GLU A 210 -12.94 23.32 2.13
C GLU A 210 -11.66 24.19 2.10
N GLY A 211 -10.49 23.55 1.99
CA GLY A 211 -9.20 24.24 1.91
C GLY A 211 -9.08 25.11 0.66
N VAL A 212 -9.43 24.56 -0.52
CA VAL A 212 -9.35 25.33 -1.78
C VAL A 212 -10.34 26.48 -1.81
N ALA A 213 -11.48 26.38 -1.12
CA ALA A 213 -12.46 27.47 -1.00
C ALA A 213 -11.89 28.68 -0.24
N LEU A 214 -10.86 28.48 0.60
CA LEU A 214 -10.18 29.57 1.33
C LEU A 214 -9.01 30.19 0.54
N LEU A 215 -8.69 29.66 -0.65
CA LEU A 215 -7.53 30.03 -1.44
C LEU A 215 -7.91 30.87 -2.68
N PRO A 216 -6.97 31.69 -3.22
CA PRO A 216 -7.16 32.39 -4.49
C PRO A 216 -7.54 31.47 -5.66
N GLU A 217 -8.12 32.03 -6.71
CA GLU A 217 -8.67 31.28 -7.86
C GLU A 217 -7.63 30.39 -8.58
N LYS A 218 -6.36 30.75 -8.53
CA LYS A 218 -5.27 29.96 -9.16
C LYS A 218 -5.04 28.59 -8.51
N PHE A 219 -5.60 28.32 -7.32
CA PHE A 219 -5.44 27.02 -6.66
C PHE A 219 -6.54 26.06 -7.11
N HIS A 220 -6.12 24.95 -7.70
CA HIS A 220 -6.96 23.86 -8.16
C HIS A 220 -6.65 22.56 -7.43
N ILE A 221 -7.65 21.69 -7.29
CA ILE A 221 -7.44 20.34 -6.76
C ILE A 221 -7.87 19.28 -7.76
N VAL A 222 -7.09 18.21 -7.82
CA VAL A 222 -7.34 17.03 -8.64
C VAL A 222 -7.56 15.84 -7.71
N LEU A 223 -8.72 15.22 -7.80
CA LEU A 223 -9.12 14.06 -7.00
C LEU A 223 -9.14 12.82 -7.87
N VAL A 224 -8.27 11.86 -7.57
CA VAL A 224 -8.10 10.62 -8.33
C VAL A 224 -8.49 9.43 -7.47
N GLY A 225 -9.41 8.60 -7.94
CA GLY A 225 -9.77 7.36 -7.25
C GLY A 225 -11.12 6.82 -7.66
N GLY A 226 -11.32 5.55 -7.34
CA GLY A 226 -12.61 4.89 -7.46
C GLY A 226 -13.48 5.13 -6.23
N THR A 227 -14.68 4.57 -6.29
CA THR A 227 -15.63 4.55 -5.17
C THR A 227 -16.21 3.14 -5.03
N SER A 228 -16.54 2.75 -3.80
CA SER A 228 -17.26 1.49 -3.54
C SER A 228 -18.75 1.64 -3.81
N ASP A 229 -19.26 2.85 -3.58
CA ASP A 229 -20.57 3.34 -4.00
C ASP A 229 -20.44 4.83 -4.33
N ASP A 230 -21.38 5.40 -5.07
CA ASP A 230 -21.29 6.80 -5.52
C ASP A 230 -21.56 7.83 -4.41
N SER A 231 -21.94 7.40 -3.23
CA SER A 231 -22.38 8.32 -2.15
C SER A 231 -21.26 9.22 -1.65
N GLY A 232 -20.04 8.71 -1.53
CA GLY A 232 -18.87 9.49 -1.13
C GLY A 232 -18.49 10.54 -2.17
N LEU A 233 -18.44 10.15 -3.43
CA LEU A 233 -18.17 11.04 -4.55
C LEU A 233 -19.20 12.16 -4.65
N GLN A 234 -20.51 11.81 -4.61
CA GLN A 234 -21.61 12.78 -4.68
C GLN A 234 -21.56 13.81 -3.54
N LYS A 235 -21.17 13.39 -2.32
CA LYS A 235 -21.01 14.31 -1.19
C LYS A 235 -19.90 15.33 -1.46
N VAL A 236 -18.77 14.91 -1.99
CA VAL A 236 -17.65 15.82 -2.29
C VAL A 236 -17.99 16.75 -3.44
N GLN A 237 -18.69 16.27 -4.48
CA GLN A 237 -19.19 17.10 -5.59
C GLN A 237 -20.19 18.15 -5.11
N LYS A 238 -21.15 17.74 -4.27
CA LYS A 238 -22.10 18.66 -3.67
C LYS A 238 -21.42 19.73 -2.81
N LEU A 239 -20.45 19.35 -1.99
CA LEU A 239 -19.68 20.30 -1.17
C LEU A 239 -18.98 21.35 -2.05
N ALA A 240 -18.37 20.93 -3.17
CA ALA A 240 -17.73 21.85 -4.11
C ALA A 240 -18.73 22.84 -4.72
N GLN A 241 -19.96 22.39 -5.01
CA GLN A 241 -21.06 23.27 -5.48
C GLN A 241 -21.51 24.24 -4.40
N ASP A 242 -21.76 23.74 -3.19
CA ASP A 242 -22.26 24.54 -2.06
C ASP A 242 -21.24 25.64 -1.65
N LEU A 243 -19.93 25.38 -1.85
CA LEU A 243 -18.86 26.35 -1.60
C LEU A 243 -18.49 27.23 -2.82
N GLY A 244 -19.12 27.01 -3.99
CA GLY A 244 -18.90 27.81 -5.20
C GLY A 244 -17.50 27.59 -5.84
N VAL A 245 -16.90 26.39 -5.67
CA VAL A 245 -15.54 26.07 -6.16
C VAL A 245 -15.50 24.90 -7.16
N SER A 246 -16.65 24.57 -7.76
CA SER A 246 -16.75 23.42 -8.68
C SER A 246 -15.83 23.50 -9.89
N ASP A 247 -15.52 24.68 -10.37
CA ASP A 247 -14.58 24.95 -11.48
C ASP A 247 -13.11 24.71 -11.14
N ARG A 248 -12.80 24.62 -9.83
CA ARG A 248 -11.45 24.38 -9.30
C ARG A 248 -11.25 22.97 -8.73
N VAL A 249 -12.30 22.12 -8.75
CA VAL A 249 -12.27 20.74 -8.22
C VAL A 249 -12.46 19.75 -9.37
N HIS A 250 -11.40 19.02 -9.72
CA HIS A 250 -11.37 18.13 -10.87
C HIS A 250 -11.42 16.66 -10.42
N PHE A 251 -12.41 15.91 -10.89
CA PHE A 251 -12.63 14.51 -10.56
C PHE A 251 -12.15 13.63 -11.71
N LEU A 252 -11.05 12.91 -11.53
CA LEU A 252 -10.48 12.04 -12.57
C LEU A 252 -10.87 10.56 -12.42
N TYR A 253 -11.67 10.22 -11.41
CA TYR A 253 -12.13 8.86 -11.17
C TYR A 253 -10.97 7.86 -11.07
N LEU A 254 -11.22 6.58 -11.42
CA LEU A 254 -10.20 5.54 -11.42
C LEU A 254 -9.29 5.68 -12.64
N ARG A 255 -7.98 5.86 -12.41
CA ARG A 255 -6.96 6.03 -13.44
C ARG A 255 -5.83 5.02 -13.26
N SER A 256 -5.19 4.63 -14.36
CA SER A 256 -4.01 3.76 -14.37
C SER A 256 -2.70 4.53 -14.53
N ASP A 257 -2.75 5.77 -14.95
CA ASP A 257 -1.64 6.70 -15.21
C ASP A 257 -1.37 7.65 -14.03
N VAL A 258 -1.55 7.15 -12.82
CA VAL A 258 -1.32 7.89 -11.56
C VAL A 258 0.08 8.52 -11.49
N PRO A 259 1.18 7.86 -11.93
CA PRO A 259 2.50 8.49 -11.93
C PRO A 259 2.56 9.80 -12.73
N GLN A 260 1.98 9.84 -13.93
CA GLN A 260 1.94 11.02 -14.79
C GLN A 260 1.10 12.14 -14.16
N ILE A 261 -0.04 11.78 -13.56
CA ILE A 261 -0.94 12.72 -12.86
C ILE A 261 -0.21 13.37 -11.67
N LEU A 262 0.43 12.55 -10.82
CA LEU A 262 1.20 13.04 -9.68
C LEU A 262 2.37 13.92 -10.12
N LYS A 263 3.01 13.59 -11.25
CA LYS A 263 4.11 14.37 -11.82
C LYS A 263 3.65 15.73 -12.38
N THR A 264 2.38 15.85 -12.74
CA THR A 264 1.77 17.11 -13.22
C THR A 264 1.39 18.06 -12.07
N SER A 265 1.28 17.53 -10.86
CA SER A 265 0.89 18.29 -9.67
C SER A 265 2.00 19.23 -9.19
N ASP A 266 1.63 20.26 -8.44
CA ASP A 266 2.60 21.08 -7.70
C ASP A 266 2.77 20.57 -6.26
N VAL A 267 1.72 19.97 -5.65
CA VAL A 267 1.74 19.36 -4.32
C VAL A 267 0.85 18.12 -4.30
N VAL A 268 1.23 17.12 -3.51
CA VAL A 268 0.41 15.93 -3.27
C VAL A 268 -0.07 15.92 -1.83
N VAL A 269 -1.33 15.55 -1.61
CA VAL A 269 -1.98 15.58 -0.28
C VAL A 269 -2.62 14.24 0.05
N MET A 270 -2.60 13.87 1.34
CA MET A 270 -3.42 12.81 1.92
C MET A 270 -4.11 13.31 3.19
N SER A 271 -5.43 13.52 3.12
CA SER A 271 -6.24 14.09 4.21
C SER A 271 -6.94 13.06 5.09
N SER A 272 -6.56 11.79 5.02
CA SER A 272 -7.23 10.67 5.70
C SER A 272 -7.30 10.85 7.22
N GLU A 273 -8.40 10.40 7.83
CA GLU A 273 -8.59 10.37 9.28
C GLU A 273 -7.78 9.26 9.97
N TYR A 274 -7.51 8.17 9.26
CA TYR A 274 -6.58 7.10 9.67
C TYR A 274 -6.06 6.34 8.45
N GLU A 275 -4.83 5.82 8.57
CA GLU A 275 -4.21 4.94 7.60
C GLU A 275 -3.47 3.79 8.32
N GLY A 276 -3.23 2.71 7.57
CA GLY A 276 -2.23 1.71 7.97
C GLY A 276 -0.84 2.16 7.55
N LEU A 277 -0.29 1.59 6.49
CA LEU A 277 0.84 2.13 5.73
C LEU A 277 0.28 2.64 4.41
N SER A 278 0.31 3.95 4.20
CA SER A 278 -0.23 4.57 2.98
C SER A 278 0.76 4.45 1.83
N LEU A 279 0.54 3.50 0.92
CA LEU A 279 1.34 3.39 -0.31
C LEU A 279 1.22 4.65 -1.16
N SER A 280 0.02 5.23 -1.26
CA SER A 280 -0.18 6.49 -2.00
C SER A 280 0.63 7.67 -1.44
N SER A 281 0.96 7.65 -0.14
CA SER A 281 1.87 8.67 0.43
C SER A 281 3.31 8.48 -0.04
N ILE A 282 3.76 7.23 -0.15
CA ILE A 282 5.10 6.92 -0.67
C ILE A 282 5.17 7.28 -2.16
N GLU A 283 4.16 6.92 -2.94
CA GLU A 283 3.99 7.26 -4.36
C GLU A 283 4.02 8.78 -4.57
N GLY A 284 3.26 9.52 -3.76
CA GLY A 284 3.22 10.98 -3.80
C GLY A 284 4.55 11.62 -3.44
N MET A 285 5.26 11.12 -2.42
CA MET A 285 6.60 11.63 -2.07
C MET A 285 7.65 11.32 -3.15
N ALA A 286 7.47 10.23 -3.91
CA ALA A 286 8.40 9.84 -4.97
C ALA A 286 8.25 10.65 -6.26
N CYS A 287 7.15 11.37 -6.47
CA CYS A 287 6.91 12.09 -7.73
C CYS A 287 7.75 13.35 -7.92
N GLY A 288 8.46 13.82 -6.88
CA GLY A 288 9.34 15.00 -6.96
C GLY A 288 8.65 16.31 -6.62
N HIS A 289 7.60 16.26 -5.81
CA HIS A 289 6.87 17.41 -5.26
C HIS A 289 6.73 17.30 -3.76
N PRO A 290 6.44 18.40 -3.03
CA PRO A 290 6.13 18.34 -1.62
C PRO A 290 4.90 17.46 -1.34
N PHE A 291 4.89 16.81 -0.19
CA PHE A 291 3.78 16.00 0.27
C PHE A 291 3.21 16.57 1.58
N ILE A 292 1.88 16.65 1.65
CA ILE A 292 1.16 17.06 2.86
C ILE A 292 0.30 15.91 3.35
N ALA A 293 0.26 15.66 4.64
CA ALA A 293 -0.62 14.64 5.22
C ALA A 293 -1.28 15.11 6.52
N THR A 294 -2.41 14.50 6.84
CA THR A 294 -2.97 14.63 8.19
C THR A 294 -2.06 14.00 9.23
N ASN A 295 -1.97 14.65 10.41
CA ASN A 295 -1.16 14.22 11.55
C ASN A 295 -1.82 13.05 12.31
N VAL A 296 -2.03 11.93 11.62
CA VAL A 296 -2.66 10.72 12.16
C VAL A 296 -1.72 9.52 12.08
N ASN A 297 -2.02 8.46 12.85
CA ASN A 297 -1.24 7.22 12.80
C ASN A 297 -1.21 6.65 11.37
N GLY A 298 -0.05 6.11 10.98
CA GLY A 298 0.22 5.59 9.63
C GLY A 298 0.72 6.66 8.67
N LEU A 299 0.15 7.87 8.68
CA LEU A 299 0.67 9.01 7.89
C LEU A 299 1.82 9.71 8.59
N ARG A 300 1.70 9.98 9.89
CA ARG A 300 2.78 10.58 10.70
C ARG A 300 4.08 9.77 10.62
N GLU A 301 3.98 8.45 10.64
CA GLU A 301 5.12 7.54 10.60
C GLU A 301 5.84 7.57 9.25
N VAL A 302 5.10 7.72 8.16
CA VAL A 302 5.64 7.75 6.80
C VAL A 302 6.10 9.15 6.40
N VAL A 303 5.31 10.18 6.70
CA VAL A 303 5.48 11.55 6.18
C VAL A 303 6.22 12.46 7.18
N GLY A 304 6.09 12.20 8.49
CA GLY A 304 6.68 13.05 9.53
C GLY A 304 8.18 13.27 9.37
N GLY A 305 8.61 14.53 9.42
CA GLY A 305 10.00 14.95 9.22
C GLY A 305 10.46 15.03 7.75
N ALA A 306 9.65 14.56 6.80
CA ALA A 306 9.90 14.64 5.36
C ALA A 306 8.95 15.62 4.67
N GLY A 307 7.64 15.36 4.74
CA GLY A 307 6.59 16.25 4.27
C GLY A 307 6.02 17.09 5.41
N GLU A 308 4.98 17.87 5.10
CA GLU A 308 4.26 18.69 6.07
C GLU A 308 3.06 17.93 6.64
N LEU A 309 2.78 18.16 7.94
CA LEU A 309 1.64 17.56 8.63
C LEU A 309 0.67 18.64 9.06
N PHE A 310 -0.63 18.35 8.98
CA PHE A 310 -1.70 19.23 9.48
C PHE A 310 -2.73 18.43 10.30
N GLU A 311 -3.48 19.10 11.15
CA GLU A 311 -4.51 18.48 11.98
C GLU A 311 -5.70 18.00 11.12
N CYS A 312 -6.19 16.79 11.41
CA CYS A 312 -7.27 16.16 10.64
C CYS A 312 -8.53 17.03 10.61
N GLY A 313 -9.02 17.35 9.41
CA GLY A 313 -10.17 18.22 9.20
C GLY A 313 -9.87 19.72 9.31
N ASN A 314 -8.63 20.14 9.53
CA ASN A 314 -8.25 21.54 9.60
C ASN A 314 -7.94 22.13 8.21
N ALA A 315 -9.00 22.46 7.47
CA ALA A 315 -8.90 23.04 6.13
C ALA A 315 -8.12 24.37 6.09
N ARG A 316 -8.15 25.17 7.17
CA ARG A 316 -7.41 26.45 7.25
C ARG A 316 -5.90 26.23 7.33
N GLU A 317 -5.46 25.27 8.13
CA GLU A 317 -4.06 24.92 8.24
C GLU A 317 -3.53 24.37 6.92
N LEU A 318 -4.30 23.49 6.26
CA LEU A 318 -3.98 22.98 4.92
C LEU A 318 -3.83 24.11 3.91
N ALA A 319 -4.79 25.06 3.87
CA ALA A 319 -4.74 26.21 2.99
C ALA A 319 -3.49 27.07 3.23
N HIS A 320 -3.12 27.29 4.50
CA HIS A 320 -1.90 28.04 4.85
C HIS A 320 -0.61 27.33 4.35
N ILE A 321 -0.53 26.02 4.50
CA ILE A 321 0.62 25.23 4.01
C ILE A 321 0.70 25.31 2.48
N LEU A 322 -0.44 25.20 1.77
CA LEU A 322 -0.48 25.31 0.31
C LEU A 322 -0.05 26.70 -0.18
N GLN A 323 -0.50 27.79 0.47
CA GLN A 323 -0.05 29.14 0.16
C GLN A 323 1.46 29.31 0.37
N ARG A 324 2.01 28.71 1.43
CA ARG A 324 3.43 28.75 1.70
C ARG A 324 4.24 28.01 0.63
N PHE A 325 3.80 26.87 0.17
CA PHE A 325 4.46 26.15 -0.92
C PHE A 325 4.46 26.94 -2.24
N GLU A 326 3.41 27.69 -2.51
CA GLU A 326 3.32 28.51 -3.71
C GLU A 326 4.20 29.76 -3.65
N SER A 327 4.32 30.37 -2.47
CA SER A 327 5.05 31.65 -2.31
C SER A 327 6.52 31.52 -1.90
N ASP A 328 6.93 30.40 -1.28
CA ASP A 328 8.27 30.16 -0.73
C ASP A 328 8.96 29.00 -1.49
N LYS A 329 9.73 29.34 -2.51
CA LYS A 329 10.44 28.35 -3.36
C LYS A 329 11.52 27.57 -2.58
N ASP A 330 12.19 28.20 -1.63
CA ASP A 330 13.23 27.54 -0.83
C ASP A 330 12.61 26.49 0.09
N PHE A 331 11.50 26.84 0.71
CA PHE A 331 10.71 25.89 1.51
C PHE A 331 10.18 24.73 0.65
N TYR A 332 9.63 25.04 -0.54
CA TYR A 332 9.17 24.03 -1.49
C TYR A 332 10.28 23.03 -1.83
N CYS A 333 11.44 23.52 -2.27
CA CYS A 333 12.57 22.68 -2.64
C CYS A 333 13.11 21.85 -1.45
N ALA A 334 13.18 22.44 -0.27
CA ALA A 334 13.66 21.77 0.94
C ALA A 334 12.74 20.59 1.32
N VAL A 335 11.42 20.77 1.29
CA VAL A 335 10.45 19.71 1.60
C VAL A 335 10.45 18.64 0.50
N THR A 336 10.50 19.03 -0.79
CA THR A 336 10.61 18.09 -1.91
C THR A 336 11.79 17.14 -1.74
N ASN A 337 12.98 17.67 -1.44
CA ASN A 337 14.19 16.84 -1.26
C ASN A 337 14.04 15.85 -0.09
N LYS A 338 13.44 16.28 1.02
CA LYS A 338 13.15 15.39 2.15
C LYS A 338 12.15 14.31 1.78
N CYS A 339 11.10 14.64 1.02
CA CYS A 339 10.12 13.69 0.52
C CYS A 339 10.77 12.62 -0.37
N LEU A 340 11.62 13.03 -1.32
CA LEU A 340 12.34 12.10 -2.20
C LEU A 340 13.26 11.16 -1.39
N THR A 341 14.03 11.69 -0.45
CA THR A 341 14.89 10.87 0.43
C THR A 341 14.07 9.87 1.25
N ARG A 342 12.93 10.29 1.79
CA ARG A 342 12.03 9.42 2.54
C ARG A 342 11.42 8.33 1.66
N ALA A 343 11.03 8.64 0.41
CA ALA A 343 10.49 7.66 -0.51
C ALA A 343 11.50 6.54 -0.83
N GLU A 344 12.81 6.84 -0.89
CA GLU A 344 13.87 5.85 -1.13
C GLU A 344 13.96 4.77 -0.03
N GLU A 345 13.56 5.08 1.21
CA GLU A 345 13.51 4.11 2.30
C GLU A 345 12.47 3.01 2.05
N TYR A 346 11.47 3.31 1.22
CA TYR A 346 10.35 2.43 0.84
C TYR A 346 10.46 1.90 -0.59
N ASP A 347 11.61 2.07 -1.25
CA ASP A 347 11.80 1.51 -2.58
C ASP A 347 11.67 -0.02 -2.59
N ILE A 348 10.94 -0.54 -3.58
CA ILE A 348 10.64 -1.98 -3.65
C ILE A 348 11.90 -2.84 -3.78
N HIS A 349 12.97 -2.32 -4.40
CA HIS A 349 14.25 -3.04 -4.50
C HIS A 349 14.92 -3.17 -3.13
N SER A 350 14.91 -2.10 -2.33
CA SER A 350 15.39 -2.12 -0.94
C SER A 350 14.56 -3.07 -0.07
N VAL A 351 13.25 -3.06 -0.25
CA VAL A 351 12.33 -3.97 0.45
C VAL A 351 12.57 -5.43 0.04
N ALA A 352 12.75 -5.71 -1.26
CA ALA A 352 13.07 -7.04 -1.75
C ALA A 352 14.39 -7.56 -1.18
N SER A 353 15.41 -6.71 -1.07
CA SER A 353 16.70 -7.05 -0.43
C SER A 353 16.54 -7.41 1.05
N LYS A 354 15.74 -6.67 1.80
CA LYS A 354 15.43 -7.01 3.21
C LYS A 354 14.71 -8.36 3.33
N TYR A 355 13.77 -8.68 2.42
CA TYR A 355 13.16 -10.00 2.36
C TYR A 355 14.17 -11.09 1.99
N GLN A 356 15.07 -10.82 1.05
CA GLN A 356 16.14 -11.73 0.67
C GLN A 356 17.04 -12.09 1.86
N ASP A 357 17.40 -11.12 2.68
CA ASP A 357 18.17 -11.33 3.91
C ASP A 357 17.43 -12.24 4.91
N VAL A 358 16.11 -12.08 4.99
CA VAL A 358 15.27 -12.97 5.82
C VAL A 358 15.26 -14.38 5.24
N TYR A 359 15.08 -14.55 3.93
CA TYR A 359 15.03 -15.86 3.28
C TYR A 359 16.35 -16.63 3.40
N ASN A 360 17.47 -15.95 3.18
CA ASN A 360 18.82 -16.55 3.26
C ASN A 360 19.13 -17.17 4.63
N LYS A 361 18.50 -16.67 5.72
CA LYS A 361 18.68 -17.24 7.06
C LYS A 361 18.06 -18.64 7.22
N PHE A 362 17.10 -19.00 6.36
CA PHE A 362 16.31 -20.22 6.51
C PHE A 362 16.45 -21.19 5.34
N VAL A 363 16.87 -20.72 4.18
CA VAL A 363 17.18 -21.55 3.02
C VAL A 363 18.68 -21.81 3.02
N LYS A 364 19.09 -23.07 3.23
CA LYS A 364 20.50 -23.46 3.05
C LYS A 364 20.82 -23.30 1.57
N THR A 365 21.72 -22.40 1.23
CA THR A 365 22.36 -22.40 -0.09
C THR A 365 23.06 -23.73 -0.21
N ASN A 366 22.55 -24.63 -1.08
CA ASN A 366 23.32 -25.73 -1.57
C ASN A 366 24.48 -25.13 -2.39
N GLY A 367 25.65 -25.00 -1.75
CA GLY A 367 26.91 -24.67 -2.41
C GLY A 367 27.36 -25.78 -3.33
#